data_43c533364c0730f77fec7a2655b37644
#
_entry.id   43c533364c0730f77fec7a2655b37644
#
_cell.length_a   1.000
_cell.length_b   1.000
_cell.length_c   1.000
_cell.angle_alpha   90.00
_cell.angle_beta   90.00
_cell.angle_gamma   90.00
#
_symmetry.space_group_name_H-M   'P 1'
#
loop_
_entity.id
_entity.type
_entity.pdbx_description
1 polymer ?
#
loop_
_entity_poly.entity_id
_entity_poly.type
_entity_poly.pdbx_seq_one_letter_code
_entity_poly.pdbx_strand_id
1 'polypeptide(L)'
;VMRAQGRHVILVRVETSAEDINGMSASVGVLTQRGGLTSHAAVVARSMGLPCIAGAGAIRIDLEKGTVRTATRTFSRGDVITIDGTTGEVLAGAVPMKQPELSDDFATLIAWADTFRGLKVRANADTPRDTLQARKLGAEGIGLCRTEHMFFDASRILAMREMICANDEKGRRSALAKILPMQRSDFVELFRIMDGDPVTIR
;
A
#
# COMPACT_ATOMS: atom_id res chain seq x y z
N VAL A 1 10.07 -15.57 4.67
CA VAL A 1 10.74 -16.08 5.90
C VAL A 1 10.96 -14.95 6.89
N MET A 2 11.68 -13.87 6.57
CA MET A 2 12.03 -12.80 7.55
C MET A 2 10.81 -12.00 8.06
N ARG A 3 9.84 -11.66 7.22
CA ARG A 3 8.61 -10.99 7.68
C ARG A 3 7.77 -11.86 8.62
N ALA A 4 7.73 -13.17 8.38
CA ALA A 4 7.06 -14.12 9.29
C ALA A 4 7.73 -14.20 10.68
N GLN A 5 8.96 -13.69 10.82
CA GLN A 5 9.71 -13.55 12.08
C GLN A 5 9.56 -12.15 12.68
N GLY A 6 8.63 -11.32 12.19
CA GLY A 6 8.42 -9.96 12.68
C GLY A 6 9.52 -8.95 12.29
N ARG A 7 10.43 -9.31 11.38
CA ARG A 7 11.52 -8.42 10.96
C ARG A 7 11.07 -7.49 9.84
N HIS A 8 11.37 -6.21 9.97
CA HIS A 8 11.26 -5.23 8.90
C HIS A 8 12.40 -5.41 7.90
N VAL A 9 12.09 -5.59 6.63
CA VAL A 9 13.09 -5.80 5.58
C VAL A 9 12.90 -4.83 4.42
N ILE A 10 13.98 -4.29 3.89
CA ILE A 10 14.01 -3.51 2.66
C ILE A 10 14.39 -4.44 1.52
N LEU A 11 13.59 -4.43 0.44
CA LEU A 11 13.93 -5.15 -0.78
C LEU A 11 14.96 -4.34 -1.56
N VAL A 12 16.11 -4.95 -1.84
CA VAL A 12 17.19 -4.33 -2.60
C VAL A 12 17.42 -5.11 -3.90
N ARG A 13 17.32 -4.43 -5.06
CA ARG A 13 17.46 -5.00 -6.39
C ARG A 13 18.24 -4.07 -7.32
N VAL A 14 18.83 -4.60 -8.37
CA VAL A 14 19.36 -3.77 -9.46
C VAL A 14 18.19 -3.03 -10.13
N GLU A 15 17.16 -3.76 -10.46
CA GLU A 15 15.84 -3.30 -10.89
C GLU A 15 14.79 -4.35 -10.49
N THR A 16 13.51 -3.99 -10.41
CA THR A 16 12.44 -4.94 -10.09
C THR A 16 11.66 -5.32 -11.34
N SER A 17 11.15 -6.55 -11.33
CA SER A 17 10.26 -7.12 -12.32
C SER A 17 8.94 -7.59 -11.68
N ALA A 18 8.00 -8.08 -12.50
CA ALA A 18 6.76 -8.66 -12.01
C ALA A 18 6.96 -9.84 -11.03
N GLU A 19 8.06 -10.55 -11.13
CA GLU A 19 8.41 -11.67 -10.23
C GLU A 19 8.75 -11.20 -8.80
N ASP A 20 9.17 -9.94 -8.65
CA ASP A 20 9.53 -9.35 -7.35
C ASP A 20 8.33 -8.87 -6.53
N ILE A 21 7.09 -8.92 -7.06
CA ILE A 21 5.88 -8.43 -6.38
C ILE A 21 5.71 -9.04 -4.99
N ASN A 22 5.94 -10.35 -4.84
CA ASN A 22 5.87 -11.02 -3.55
C ASN A 22 6.93 -10.51 -2.56
N GLY A 23 8.14 -10.23 -3.07
CA GLY A 23 9.23 -9.62 -2.30
C GLY A 23 8.90 -8.20 -1.88
N MET A 24 8.34 -7.40 -2.78
CA MET A 24 7.90 -6.04 -2.51
C MET A 24 6.79 -6.02 -1.45
N SER A 25 5.76 -6.85 -1.60
CA SER A 25 4.67 -6.98 -0.63
C SER A 25 5.14 -7.46 0.76
N ALA A 26 6.23 -8.22 0.81
CA ALA A 26 6.83 -8.67 2.06
C ALA A 26 7.81 -7.67 2.68
N SER A 27 8.15 -6.58 2.00
CA SER A 27 9.09 -5.56 2.45
C SER A 27 8.39 -4.37 3.10
N VAL A 28 9.16 -3.56 3.83
CA VAL A 28 8.72 -2.26 4.36
C VAL A 28 9.26 -1.10 3.54
N GLY A 29 10.03 -1.37 2.50
CA GLY A 29 10.57 -0.39 1.58
C GLY A 29 11.34 -1.04 0.44
N VAL A 30 11.56 -0.28 -0.65
CA VAL A 30 12.21 -0.77 -1.88
C VAL A 30 13.35 0.17 -2.27
N LEU A 31 14.50 -0.41 -2.58
CA LEU A 31 15.67 0.30 -3.06
C LEU A 31 16.16 -0.35 -4.36
N THR A 32 16.25 0.40 -5.45
CA THR A 32 16.82 -0.09 -6.70
C THR A 32 17.97 0.77 -7.20
N GLN A 33 18.96 0.11 -7.80
CA GLN A 33 20.12 0.78 -8.42
C GLN A 33 19.70 1.50 -9.71
N ARG A 34 18.82 0.87 -10.50
CA ARG A 34 18.28 1.38 -11.76
C ARG A 34 16.80 1.70 -11.65
N GLY A 35 16.33 2.58 -12.51
CA GLY A 35 14.93 2.98 -12.58
C GLY A 35 14.75 4.47 -12.43
N GLY A 36 13.48 4.87 -12.32
CA GLY A 36 13.05 6.26 -12.16
C GLY A 36 11.61 6.30 -11.71
N LEU A 37 10.97 7.46 -11.76
CA LEU A 37 9.59 7.68 -11.27
C LEU A 37 8.53 6.81 -11.95
N THR A 38 8.79 6.35 -13.17
CA THR A 38 7.88 5.50 -13.97
C THR A 38 8.34 4.04 -14.02
N SER A 39 9.41 3.67 -13.31
CA SER A 39 9.89 2.28 -13.24
C SER A 39 8.89 1.38 -12.52
N HIS A 40 8.95 0.08 -12.79
CA HIS A 40 8.13 -0.92 -12.11
C HIS A 40 8.24 -0.80 -10.58
N ALA A 41 9.45 -0.63 -10.04
CA ALA A 41 9.68 -0.44 -8.60
C ALA A 41 8.88 0.74 -8.05
N ALA A 42 8.97 1.91 -8.69
CA ALA A 42 8.33 3.14 -8.22
C ALA A 42 6.80 3.07 -8.32
N VAL A 43 6.27 2.56 -9.43
CA VAL A 43 4.82 2.45 -9.65
C VAL A 43 4.18 1.46 -8.67
N VAL A 44 4.76 0.27 -8.52
CA VAL A 44 4.22 -0.78 -7.64
C VAL A 44 4.40 -0.40 -6.17
N ALA A 45 5.57 0.13 -5.76
CA ALA A 45 5.77 0.56 -4.38
C ALA A 45 4.77 1.68 -3.98
N ARG A 46 4.50 2.62 -4.88
CA ARG A 46 3.50 3.68 -4.66
C ARG A 46 2.10 3.10 -4.47
N SER A 47 1.69 2.14 -5.29
CA SER A 47 0.38 1.48 -5.15
C SER A 47 0.27 0.68 -3.85
N MET A 48 1.38 0.18 -3.32
CA MET A 48 1.46 -0.53 -2.04
C MET A 48 1.67 0.40 -0.83
N GLY A 49 1.85 1.71 -1.04
CA GLY A 49 2.17 2.65 0.03
C GLY A 49 3.54 2.43 0.67
N LEU A 50 4.50 1.87 -0.08
CA LEU A 50 5.85 1.59 0.41
C LEU A 50 6.81 2.73 0.06
N PRO A 51 7.68 3.16 1.00
CA PRO A 51 8.82 4.00 0.67
C PRO A 51 9.68 3.36 -0.42
N CYS A 52 10.06 4.14 -1.44
CA CYS A 52 10.82 3.62 -2.56
C CYS A 52 11.87 4.63 -3.02
N ILE A 53 13.11 4.17 -3.14
CA ILE A 53 14.17 4.87 -3.86
C ILE A 53 14.46 4.07 -5.13
N ALA A 54 14.06 4.60 -6.28
CA ALA A 54 14.28 3.99 -7.57
C ALA A 54 15.37 4.75 -8.36
N GLY A 55 16.38 4.02 -8.85
CA GLY A 55 17.46 4.62 -9.61
C GLY A 55 18.57 5.24 -8.78
N ALA A 56 18.92 4.62 -7.66
CA ALA A 56 20.04 5.02 -6.82
C ALA A 56 21.39 4.73 -7.53
N GLY A 57 21.74 5.52 -8.54
CA GLY A 57 22.92 5.30 -9.40
C GLY A 57 24.26 5.37 -8.66
N ALA A 58 24.30 5.96 -7.48
CA ALA A 58 25.47 6.04 -6.62
C ALA A 58 25.82 4.72 -5.91
N ILE A 59 24.89 3.75 -5.88
CA ILE A 59 25.13 2.44 -5.26
C ILE A 59 25.47 1.38 -6.32
N ARG A 60 26.16 0.32 -5.88
CA ARG A 60 26.42 -0.88 -6.67
C ARG A 60 25.94 -2.10 -5.89
N ILE A 61 25.06 -2.86 -6.52
CA ILE A 61 24.44 -4.04 -5.93
C ILE A 61 25.08 -5.29 -6.55
N ASP A 62 25.58 -6.17 -5.69
CA ASP A 62 26.08 -7.51 -6.05
C ASP A 62 25.12 -8.52 -5.42
N LEU A 63 24.25 -9.11 -6.25
CA LEU A 63 23.24 -10.08 -5.80
C LEU A 63 23.84 -11.42 -5.38
N GLU A 64 24.94 -11.83 -5.99
CA GLU A 64 25.62 -13.09 -5.66
C GLU A 64 26.26 -13.00 -4.28
N LYS A 65 26.95 -11.90 -3.99
CA LYS A 65 27.56 -11.66 -2.69
C LYS A 65 26.58 -11.13 -1.65
N GLY A 66 25.37 -10.71 -2.06
CA GLY A 66 24.38 -10.11 -1.18
C GLY A 66 24.86 -8.78 -0.58
N THR A 67 25.57 -7.97 -1.36
CA THR A 67 26.16 -6.72 -0.88
C THR A 67 25.68 -5.48 -1.66
N VAL A 68 25.63 -4.35 -0.96
CA VAL A 68 25.38 -3.02 -1.54
C VAL A 68 26.58 -2.14 -1.23
N ARG A 69 27.26 -1.64 -2.24
CA ARG A 69 28.42 -0.79 -2.11
C ARG A 69 28.08 0.65 -2.49
N THR A 70 28.41 1.57 -1.60
CA THR A 70 28.43 3.03 -1.84
C THR A 70 29.85 3.51 -2.03
N ALA A 71 30.05 4.83 -2.24
CA ALA A 71 31.40 5.41 -2.32
C ALA A 71 32.20 5.21 -1.03
N THR A 72 31.56 5.14 0.14
CA THR A 72 32.23 5.16 1.45
C THR A 72 32.05 3.86 2.25
N ARG A 73 31.05 3.05 1.93
CA ARG A 73 30.69 1.86 2.74
C ARG A 73 30.20 0.71 1.88
N THR A 74 30.31 -0.50 2.45
CA THR A 74 29.67 -1.71 1.93
C THR A 74 28.73 -2.24 3.00
N PHE A 75 27.48 -2.51 2.60
CA PHE A 75 26.46 -3.15 3.42
C PHE A 75 26.25 -4.57 2.96
N SER A 76 26.07 -5.47 3.89
CA SER A 76 25.79 -6.89 3.67
C SER A 76 24.33 -7.21 3.97
N ARG A 77 23.89 -8.37 3.52
CA ARG A 77 22.56 -8.87 3.85
C ARG A 77 22.38 -8.98 5.35
N GLY A 78 21.41 -8.27 5.89
CA GLY A 78 21.09 -8.21 7.32
C GLY A 78 21.54 -6.93 8.02
N ASP A 79 22.35 -6.10 7.36
CA ASP A 79 22.67 -4.79 7.89
C ASP A 79 21.44 -3.89 7.92
N VAL A 80 21.40 -3.00 8.91
CA VAL A 80 20.28 -2.08 9.08
C VAL A 80 20.56 -0.81 8.29
N ILE A 81 19.61 -0.46 7.42
CA ILE A 81 19.59 0.80 6.68
C ILE A 81 18.22 1.47 6.81
N THR A 82 18.19 2.78 6.72
CA THR A 82 16.97 3.57 6.60
C THR A 82 16.92 4.20 5.21
N ILE A 83 15.76 4.21 4.57
CA ILE A 83 15.55 4.89 3.29
C ILE A 83 14.52 6.02 3.46
N ASP A 84 14.82 7.17 2.89
CA ASP A 84 13.90 8.30 2.76
C ASP A 84 13.48 8.46 1.29
N GLY A 85 12.24 8.09 0.98
CA GLY A 85 11.71 8.19 -0.37
C GLY A 85 11.43 9.61 -0.83
N THR A 86 11.41 10.58 0.07
CA THR A 86 11.19 12.00 -0.25
C THR A 86 12.46 12.66 -0.71
N THR A 87 13.55 12.48 0.05
CA THR A 87 14.88 13.07 -0.27
C THR A 87 15.71 12.18 -1.20
N GLY A 88 15.38 10.87 -1.26
CA GLY A 88 16.16 9.87 -2.00
C GLY A 88 17.42 9.41 -1.25
N GLU A 89 17.50 9.65 0.05
CA GLU A 89 18.65 9.31 0.89
C GLU A 89 18.59 7.89 1.43
N VAL A 90 19.76 7.26 1.49
CA VAL A 90 19.98 5.97 2.15
C VAL A 90 20.91 6.18 3.33
N LEU A 91 20.42 5.99 4.51
CA LEU A 91 21.13 6.22 5.76
C LEU A 91 21.57 4.89 6.39
N ALA A 92 22.75 4.88 6.98
CA ALA A 92 23.25 3.70 7.71
C ALA A 92 22.63 3.63 9.11
N GLY A 93 22.11 2.46 9.48
CA GLY A 93 21.48 2.22 10.77
C GLY A 93 20.00 2.57 10.82
N ALA A 94 19.42 2.44 12.00
CA ALA A 94 18.04 2.83 12.28
C ALA A 94 17.98 4.31 12.66
N VAL A 95 17.12 5.06 11.98
CA VAL A 95 16.86 6.49 12.26
C VAL A 95 15.42 6.61 12.78
N PRO A 96 15.15 7.49 13.76
CA PRO A 96 13.79 7.75 14.21
C PRO A 96 12.90 8.19 13.03
N MET A 97 11.79 7.47 12.86
CA MET A 97 10.84 7.75 11.77
C MET A 97 9.71 8.64 12.30
N LYS A 98 9.34 9.66 11.53
CA LYS A 98 8.09 10.39 11.75
C LYS A 98 7.02 9.85 10.82
N GLN A 99 5.82 9.69 11.33
CA GLN A 99 4.64 9.49 10.48
C GLN A 99 4.41 10.78 9.70
N PRO A 100 4.12 10.73 8.38
CA PRO A 100 3.75 11.92 7.64
C PRO A 100 2.41 12.43 8.22
N GLU A 101 2.47 13.56 8.88
CA GLU A 101 1.30 14.31 9.34
C GLU A 101 1.07 15.46 8.36
N LEU A 102 -0.20 15.80 8.16
CA LEU A 102 -0.56 17.00 7.41
C LEU A 102 -0.03 18.19 8.20
N SER A 103 0.85 18.99 7.60
CA SER A 103 1.32 20.21 8.25
C SER A 103 0.15 21.18 8.44
N ASP A 104 0.23 22.03 9.46
CA ASP A 104 -0.77 23.08 9.72
C ASP A 104 -0.92 24.02 8.50
N ASP A 105 0.18 24.29 7.79
CA ASP A 105 0.17 25.08 6.54
C ASP A 105 -0.63 24.38 5.44
N PHE A 106 -0.49 23.05 5.30
CA PHE A 106 -1.26 22.28 4.34
C PHE A 106 -2.74 22.24 4.70
N ALA A 107 -3.07 22.06 5.98
CA ALA A 107 -4.44 22.12 6.47
C ALA A 107 -5.07 23.50 6.21
N THR A 108 -4.31 24.57 6.41
CA THR A 108 -4.73 25.95 6.12
C THR A 108 -4.99 26.15 4.63
N LEU A 109 -4.11 25.65 3.77
CA LEU A 109 -4.27 25.72 2.31
C LEU A 109 -5.52 24.99 1.84
N ILE A 110 -5.78 23.79 2.37
CA ILE A 110 -6.98 23.02 2.05
C ILE A 110 -8.24 23.75 2.53
N ALA A 111 -8.23 24.32 3.74
CA ALA A 111 -9.34 25.10 4.25
C ALA A 111 -9.66 26.31 3.35
N TRP A 112 -8.65 27.00 2.82
CA TRP A 112 -8.87 28.06 1.82
C TRP A 112 -9.46 27.52 0.52
N ALA A 113 -8.93 26.42 -0.01
CA ALA A 113 -9.46 25.78 -1.21
C ALA A 113 -10.94 25.40 -1.04
N ASP A 114 -11.32 24.92 0.14
CA ASP A 114 -12.69 24.53 0.48
C ASP A 114 -13.68 25.72 0.45
N THR A 115 -13.22 26.95 0.67
CA THR A 115 -14.08 28.14 0.57
C THR A 115 -14.42 28.51 -0.87
N PHE A 116 -13.62 28.08 -1.85
CA PHE A 116 -13.79 28.43 -3.26
C PHE A 116 -14.33 27.29 -4.11
N ARG A 117 -14.16 26.03 -3.68
CA ARG A 117 -14.62 24.88 -4.47
C ARG A 117 -16.13 24.81 -4.55
N GLY A 118 -16.67 24.57 -5.75
CA GLY A 118 -18.09 24.32 -5.99
C GLY A 118 -18.49 22.84 -5.99
N LEU A 119 -17.50 21.93 -5.99
CA LEU A 119 -17.72 20.48 -6.02
C LEU A 119 -17.18 19.82 -4.75
N LYS A 120 -17.87 18.78 -4.33
CA LYS A 120 -17.42 17.93 -3.22
C LYS A 120 -16.35 16.94 -3.68
N VAL A 121 -15.42 16.59 -2.79
CA VAL A 121 -14.36 15.62 -3.05
C VAL A 121 -14.80 14.23 -2.60
N ARG A 122 -14.75 13.27 -3.52
CA ARG A 122 -15.02 11.86 -3.23
C ARG A 122 -13.77 11.04 -3.48
N ALA A 123 -13.41 10.20 -2.51
CA ALA A 123 -12.26 9.31 -2.61
C ALA A 123 -12.64 7.92 -3.14
N ASN A 124 -11.68 7.18 -3.66
CA ASN A 124 -11.82 5.74 -3.85
C ASN A 124 -11.37 5.04 -2.56
N ALA A 125 -12.24 4.22 -2.00
CA ALA A 125 -11.92 3.42 -0.81
C ALA A 125 -12.72 2.11 -0.84
N ASP A 126 -12.04 1.00 -0.65
CA ASP A 126 -12.59 -0.34 -0.80
C ASP A 126 -12.70 -1.07 0.56
N THR A 127 -12.06 -0.54 1.59
CA THR A 127 -12.06 -1.11 2.96
C THR A 127 -12.43 -0.05 3.99
N PRO A 128 -12.91 -0.46 5.20
CA PRO A 128 -13.13 0.48 6.31
C PRO A 128 -11.90 1.31 6.67
N ARG A 129 -10.70 0.70 6.62
CA ARG A 129 -9.43 1.38 6.87
C ARG A 129 -9.16 2.50 5.86
N ASP A 130 -9.36 2.23 4.56
CA ASP A 130 -9.16 3.22 3.51
C ASP A 130 -10.19 4.34 3.62
N THR A 131 -11.44 3.98 3.96
CA THR A 131 -12.52 4.93 4.20
C THR A 131 -12.21 5.88 5.36
N LEU A 132 -11.69 5.34 6.48
CA LEU A 132 -11.26 6.15 7.61
C LEU A 132 -10.14 7.12 7.22
N GLN A 133 -9.17 6.65 6.41
CA GLN A 133 -8.09 7.50 5.92
C GLN A 133 -8.60 8.59 4.98
N ALA A 134 -9.51 8.24 4.06
CA ALA A 134 -10.15 9.20 3.16
C ALA A 134 -10.90 10.31 3.94
N ARG A 135 -11.65 9.94 4.97
CA ARG A 135 -12.34 10.90 5.86
C ARG A 135 -11.37 11.82 6.58
N LYS A 136 -10.28 11.27 7.13
CA LYS A 136 -9.23 12.08 7.79
C LYS A 136 -8.60 13.09 6.85
N LEU A 137 -8.53 12.78 5.56
CA LEU A 137 -8.01 13.68 4.53
C LEU A 137 -9.07 14.63 3.95
N GLY A 138 -10.28 14.65 4.49
CA GLY A 138 -11.33 15.59 4.11
C GLY A 138 -12.24 15.12 2.97
N ALA A 139 -12.27 13.83 2.65
CA ALA A 139 -13.22 13.32 1.67
C ALA A 139 -14.67 13.41 2.20
N GLU A 140 -15.58 13.89 1.35
CA GLU A 140 -17.02 14.10 1.62
C GLU A 140 -17.87 13.03 0.92
N GLY A 141 -17.29 11.88 0.67
CA GLY A 141 -17.94 10.72 0.07
C GLY A 141 -16.96 9.72 -0.48
N ILE A 142 -17.47 8.52 -0.77
CA ILE A 142 -16.74 7.49 -1.51
C ILE A 142 -17.27 7.47 -2.94
N GLY A 143 -16.41 7.82 -3.88
CA GLY A 143 -16.71 7.87 -5.31
C GLY A 143 -16.71 6.49 -5.98
N LEU A 144 -15.95 5.54 -5.42
CA LEU A 144 -15.93 4.16 -5.85
C LEU A 144 -15.47 3.24 -4.72
N CYS A 145 -16.33 2.30 -4.35
CA CYS A 145 -16.02 1.15 -3.53
C CYS A 145 -16.11 -0.12 -4.41
N ARG A 146 -14.98 -0.77 -4.63
CA ARG A 146 -14.89 -2.01 -5.44
C ARG A 146 -15.11 -3.20 -4.53
N THR A 147 -16.27 -3.83 -4.60
CA THR A 147 -16.62 -4.94 -3.71
C THR A 147 -15.73 -6.16 -3.92
N GLU A 148 -15.18 -6.35 -5.12
CA GLU A 148 -14.23 -7.42 -5.42
C GLU A 148 -12.93 -7.33 -4.61
N HIS A 149 -12.49 -6.12 -4.22
CA HIS A 149 -11.27 -5.93 -3.45
C HIS A 149 -11.40 -6.36 -1.98
N MET A 150 -12.63 -6.40 -1.46
CA MET A 150 -12.91 -6.86 -0.09
C MET A 150 -12.52 -8.33 0.13
N PHE A 151 -12.31 -9.09 -0.94
CA PHE A 151 -12.05 -10.54 -0.90
C PHE A 151 -10.60 -10.93 -1.19
N PHE A 152 -9.70 -9.97 -1.35
CA PHE A 152 -8.28 -10.27 -1.58
C PHE A 152 -7.52 -10.66 -0.31
N ASP A 153 -8.10 -10.50 0.86
CA ASP A 153 -7.53 -10.99 2.10
C ASP A 153 -7.42 -12.52 2.10
N ALA A 154 -6.31 -13.04 2.63
CA ALA A 154 -6.01 -14.47 2.64
C ALA A 154 -7.10 -15.31 3.34
N SER A 155 -7.78 -14.74 4.32
CA SER A 155 -8.87 -15.40 5.07
C SER A 155 -10.17 -15.50 4.25
N ARG A 156 -10.35 -14.64 3.24
CA ARG A 156 -11.58 -14.48 2.46
C ARG A 156 -11.50 -15.07 1.07
N ILE A 157 -10.30 -15.09 0.48
CA ILE A 157 -10.10 -15.50 -0.91
C ILE A 157 -10.50 -16.94 -1.20
N LEU A 158 -10.45 -17.82 -0.19
CA LEU A 158 -10.88 -19.21 -0.35
C LEU A 158 -12.38 -19.31 -0.63
N ALA A 159 -13.23 -18.61 0.12
CA ALA A 159 -14.66 -18.58 -0.09
C ALA A 159 -15.04 -17.99 -1.46
N MET A 160 -14.29 -16.97 -1.93
CA MET A 160 -14.47 -16.40 -3.25
C MET A 160 -14.10 -17.40 -4.36
N ARG A 161 -12.98 -18.13 -4.21
CA ARG A 161 -12.59 -19.20 -5.15
C ARG A 161 -13.60 -20.33 -5.18
N GLU A 162 -14.12 -20.75 -4.03
CA GLU A 162 -15.21 -21.75 -3.95
C GLU A 162 -16.43 -21.28 -4.73
N MET A 163 -16.81 -20.01 -4.61
CA MET A 163 -17.96 -19.44 -5.32
C MET A 163 -17.73 -19.43 -6.84
N ILE A 164 -16.54 -19.02 -7.29
CA ILE A 164 -16.18 -18.95 -8.72
C ILE A 164 -16.11 -20.35 -9.33
N CYS A 165 -15.53 -21.33 -8.61
CA CYS A 165 -15.33 -22.70 -9.08
C CYS A 165 -16.54 -23.62 -8.85
N ALA A 166 -17.63 -23.12 -8.27
CA ALA A 166 -18.85 -23.92 -8.05
C ALA A 166 -19.51 -24.31 -9.38
N ASN A 167 -19.73 -25.62 -9.57
CA ASN A 167 -20.33 -26.17 -10.80
C ASN A 167 -21.85 -26.01 -10.85
N ASP A 168 -22.49 -25.79 -9.70
CA ASP A 168 -23.94 -25.70 -9.57
C ASP A 168 -24.37 -24.51 -8.67
N GLU A 169 -25.67 -24.23 -8.70
CA GLU A 169 -26.25 -23.15 -7.90
C GLU A 169 -26.14 -23.42 -6.39
N LYS A 170 -26.28 -24.67 -5.95
CA LYS A 170 -26.23 -25.06 -4.54
C LYS A 170 -24.84 -24.80 -3.97
N GLY A 171 -23.79 -25.22 -4.66
CA GLY A 171 -22.40 -24.95 -4.27
C GLY A 171 -22.10 -23.47 -4.22
N ARG A 172 -22.56 -22.71 -5.23
CA ARG A 172 -22.39 -21.25 -5.28
C ARG A 172 -23.11 -20.55 -4.12
N ARG A 173 -24.34 -20.93 -3.82
CA ARG A 173 -25.09 -20.40 -2.65
C ARG A 173 -24.39 -20.71 -1.32
N SER A 174 -23.83 -21.91 -1.18
CA SER A 174 -23.07 -22.30 0.01
C SER A 174 -21.82 -21.43 0.21
N ALA A 175 -21.08 -21.15 -0.85
CA ALA A 175 -19.92 -20.26 -0.80
C ALA A 175 -20.32 -18.80 -0.51
N LEU A 176 -21.39 -18.31 -1.13
CA LEU A 176 -21.94 -16.97 -0.89
C LEU A 176 -22.39 -16.78 0.57
N ALA A 177 -22.94 -17.82 1.20
CA ALA A 177 -23.32 -17.78 2.61
C ALA A 177 -22.11 -17.55 3.55
N LYS A 178 -20.90 -17.96 3.14
CA LYS A 178 -19.66 -17.68 3.87
C LYS A 178 -19.20 -16.23 3.65
N ILE A 179 -19.40 -15.70 2.45
CA ILE A 179 -18.97 -14.35 2.04
C ILE A 179 -19.85 -13.26 2.65
N LEU A 180 -21.17 -13.48 2.67
CA LEU A 180 -22.16 -12.48 3.06
C LEU A 180 -21.91 -11.82 4.43
N PRO A 181 -21.63 -12.56 5.52
CA PRO A 181 -21.42 -11.93 6.82
C PRO A 181 -20.17 -11.05 6.85
N MET A 182 -19.12 -11.42 6.12
CA MET A 182 -17.88 -10.65 6.02
C MET A 182 -18.13 -9.34 5.30
N GLN A 183 -18.76 -9.38 4.12
CA GLN A 183 -19.07 -8.20 3.32
C GLN A 183 -20.07 -7.29 4.04
N ARG A 184 -21.06 -7.87 4.71
CA ARG A 184 -22.00 -7.08 5.52
C ARG A 184 -21.29 -6.33 6.63
N SER A 185 -20.35 -6.96 7.32
CA SER A 185 -19.56 -6.32 8.38
C SER A 185 -18.76 -5.12 7.83
N ASP A 186 -18.09 -5.30 6.69
CA ASP A 186 -17.31 -4.25 6.06
C ASP A 186 -18.20 -3.06 5.66
N PHE A 187 -19.36 -3.30 5.05
CA PHE A 187 -20.29 -2.22 4.70
C PHE A 187 -20.86 -1.50 5.92
N VAL A 188 -21.23 -2.23 6.97
CA VAL A 188 -21.72 -1.61 8.21
C VAL A 188 -20.67 -0.66 8.78
N GLU A 189 -19.41 -1.09 8.82
CA GLU A 189 -18.32 -0.27 9.32
C GLU A 189 -18.04 0.93 8.39
N LEU A 190 -18.01 0.70 7.07
CA LEU A 190 -17.81 1.73 6.07
C LEU A 190 -18.91 2.82 6.16
N PHE A 191 -20.17 2.43 6.25
CA PHE A 191 -21.27 3.38 6.40
C PHE A 191 -21.25 4.14 7.74
N ARG A 192 -20.81 3.49 8.82
CA ARG A 192 -20.60 4.18 10.10
C ARG A 192 -19.53 5.26 10.01
N ILE A 193 -18.40 4.96 9.32
CA ILE A 193 -17.33 5.93 9.10
C ILE A 193 -17.81 7.08 8.25
N MET A 194 -18.62 6.82 7.22
CA MET A 194 -19.12 7.85 6.30
C MET A 194 -20.25 8.71 6.88
N ASP A 195 -20.95 8.21 7.89
CA ASP A 195 -21.94 8.98 8.70
C ASP A 195 -22.89 9.85 7.87
N GLY A 196 -23.55 9.23 6.90
CA GLY A 196 -24.51 9.88 6.00
C GLY A 196 -23.94 10.46 4.72
N ASP A 197 -22.62 10.54 4.57
CA ASP A 197 -22.00 10.94 3.31
C ASP A 197 -22.16 9.83 2.23
N PRO A 198 -22.26 10.22 0.94
CA PRO A 198 -22.56 9.29 -0.14
C PRO A 198 -21.44 8.27 -0.39
N VAL A 199 -21.85 7.03 -0.65
CA VAL A 199 -20.96 5.92 -1.01
C VAL A 199 -21.46 5.30 -2.31
N THR A 200 -20.60 5.29 -3.34
CA THR A 200 -20.87 4.61 -4.61
C THR A 200 -20.25 3.22 -4.59
N ILE A 201 -21.09 2.21 -4.74
CA ILE A 201 -20.71 0.79 -4.68
C ILE A 201 -20.76 0.20 -6.09
N ARG A 202 -19.75 -0.60 -6.43
CA ARG A 202 -19.72 -1.37 -7.69
C ARG A 202 -19.60 -2.85 -7.40
#